data_1585d8706a34f4dbc287e333b3efdf2e
#
_entry.id   1585d8706a34f4dbc287e333b3efdf2e
#
_cell.length_a   1.000
_cell.length_b   1.000
_cell.length_c   1.000
_cell.angle_alpha   90.00
_cell.angle_beta   90.00
_cell.angle_gamma   90.00
#
_symmetry.space_group_name_H-M   'P 1'
#
loop_
_entity.id
_entity.type
_entity.pdbx_description
1 polymer ?
#
loop_
_entity_poly.entity_id
_entity_poly.type
_entity_poly.pdbx_seq_one_letter_code
_entity_poly.pdbx_strand_id
1 'polypeptide(L)'
;TKQADACRIDLMDLSYENPTPLQFWAKADGTFRNVALFSGDYDVTPTEGPFFPVEAERVHLKGVTKHDFKVTPFLKVNIEEIVYGEPGSAEVTVKYTIRRSTTPEGMTIGQKTISESRLLCNIYPVVSCYNSCYIEENSTTKVLSRSTDASIESRVYEDPVKNLKSGQKYYIRVAALSSCSYNSTLKRYNYTPVIEIVAP
;
A
#
# COMPACT_ATOMS: atom_id res chain seq x y z
N THR A 1 -4.45 -16.77 1.59
CA THR A 1 -4.32 -16.50 0.14
C THR A 1 -3.28 -15.42 -0.02
N LYS A 2 -2.22 -15.67 -0.79
CA LYS A 2 -1.13 -14.74 -1.05
C LYS A 2 -1.67 -13.55 -1.86
N GLN A 3 -1.75 -12.36 -1.26
CA GLN A 3 -2.04 -11.13 -2.00
C GLN A 3 -0.74 -10.59 -2.59
N ALA A 4 -0.70 -10.34 -3.90
CA ALA A 4 0.52 -10.01 -4.62
C ALA A 4 1.19 -8.68 -4.19
N ASP A 5 0.44 -7.79 -3.55
CA ASP A 5 0.90 -6.49 -3.05
C ASP A 5 0.88 -6.36 -1.51
N ALA A 6 0.68 -7.46 -0.82
CA ALA A 6 0.73 -7.50 0.64
C ALA A 6 2.18 -7.52 1.16
N CYS A 7 2.38 -7.00 2.36
CA CYS A 7 3.62 -7.13 3.10
C CYS A 7 3.86 -8.59 3.51
N ARG A 8 5.10 -9.07 3.41
CA ARG A 8 5.52 -10.34 3.98
C ARG A 8 6.13 -10.13 5.37
N ILE A 9 5.82 -11.03 6.27
CA ILE A 9 6.40 -11.09 7.60
C ILE A 9 7.18 -12.40 7.70
N ASP A 10 8.44 -12.31 8.02
CA ASP A 10 9.33 -13.46 8.25
C ASP A 10 9.51 -13.65 9.76
N LEU A 11 9.29 -14.87 10.25
CA LEU A 11 9.51 -15.26 11.64
C LEU A 11 10.61 -16.32 11.71
N MET A 12 11.64 -16.06 12.48
CA MET A 12 12.72 -17.00 12.78
C MET A 12 12.48 -17.60 14.17
N ASP A 13 12.19 -18.90 14.23
CA ASP A 13 12.02 -19.61 15.49
C ASP A 13 13.38 -19.89 16.12
N LEU A 14 13.65 -19.26 17.25
CA LEU A 14 14.96 -19.31 17.93
C LEU A 14 15.17 -20.58 18.76
N SER A 15 14.23 -21.50 18.77
CA SER A 15 14.42 -22.82 19.37
C SER A 15 15.32 -23.74 18.53
N TYR A 16 15.55 -23.38 17.26
CA TYR A 16 16.41 -24.10 16.33
C TYR A 16 17.78 -23.42 16.19
N GLU A 17 18.85 -24.21 16.07
CA GLU A 17 20.21 -23.72 15.87
C GLU A 17 20.39 -22.97 14.52
N ASN A 18 19.72 -23.49 13.48
CA ASN A 18 19.73 -22.88 12.14
C ASN A 18 18.29 -22.73 11.62
N PRO A 19 17.55 -21.72 12.12
CA PRO A 19 16.15 -21.57 11.79
C PRO A 19 15.95 -21.13 10.33
N THR A 20 14.93 -21.70 9.69
CA THR A 20 14.45 -21.23 8.38
C THR A 20 13.26 -20.29 8.60
N PRO A 21 13.16 -19.16 7.87
CA PRO A 21 12.08 -18.21 8.06
C PRO A 21 10.70 -18.83 7.78
N LEU A 22 9.79 -18.72 8.74
CA LEU A 22 8.38 -18.95 8.52
C LEU A 22 7.79 -17.69 7.88
N GLN A 23 7.23 -17.81 6.67
CA GLN A 23 6.78 -16.69 5.87
C GLN A 23 5.27 -16.52 5.94
N PHE A 24 4.81 -15.34 6.34
CA PHE A 24 3.40 -14.98 6.39
C PHE A 24 3.13 -13.71 5.60
N TRP A 25 1.90 -13.57 5.12
CA TRP A 25 1.46 -12.42 4.35
C TRP A 25 0.43 -11.63 5.14
N ALA A 26 0.64 -10.33 5.22
CA ALA A 26 -0.33 -9.41 5.79
C ALA A 26 -1.58 -9.32 4.89
N LYS A 27 -2.66 -8.83 5.46
CA LYS A 27 -3.84 -8.40 4.70
C LYS A 27 -3.60 -7.03 4.06
N ALA A 28 -4.51 -6.60 3.20
CA ALA A 28 -4.45 -5.28 2.55
C ALA A 28 -4.51 -4.10 3.52
N ASP A 29 -4.98 -4.30 4.74
CA ASP A 29 -5.01 -3.33 5.84
C ASP A 29 -3.71 -3.30 6.67
N GLY A 30 -2.72 -4.11 6.31
CA GLY A 30 -1.44 -4.24 7.02
C GLY A 30 -1.48 -5.15 8.24
N THR A 31 -2.63 -5.75 8.57
CA THR A 31 -2.73 -6.70 9.68
C THR A 31 -2.35 -8.12 9.26
N PHE A 32 -1.78 -8.88 10.17
CA PHE A 32 -1.61 -10.32 10.00
C PHE A 32 -2.06 -11.07 11.25
N ARG A 33 -2.47 -12.32 11.08
CA ARG A 33 -2.85 -13.20 12.19
C ARG A 33 -2.40 -14.63 11.88
N ASN A 34 -1.72 -15.24 12.83
CA ASN A 34 -1.43 -16.66 12.80
C ASN A 34 -1.91 -17.28 14.13
N VAL A 35 -2.47 -18.48 14.05
CA VAL A 35 -3.01 -19.22 15.21
C VAL A 35 -2.35 -20.59 15.38
N ALA A 36 -1.30 -20.86 14.60
CA ALA A 36 -0.62 -22.15 14.56
C ALA A 36 0.88 -22.05 14.90
N LEU A 37 1.29 -21.01 15.63
CA LEU A 37 2.66 -20.87 16.12
C LEU A 37 2.77 -21.45 17.53
N PHE A 38 3.88 -22.10 17.80
CA PHE A 38 4.22 -22.57 19.13
C PHE A 38 4.65 -21.40 20.03
N SER A 39 4.51 -21.58 21.36
CA SER A 39 5.07 -20.62 22.30
C SER A 39 6.60 -20.69 22.25
N GLY A 40 7.27 -19.54 22.28
CA GLY A 40 8.72 -19.43 22.18
C GLY A 40 9.18 -18.04 21.78
N ASP A 41 10.50 -17.90 21.60
CA ASP A 41 11.12 -16.67 21.15
C ASP A 41 11.33 -16.69 19.64
N TYR A 42 10.93 -15.60 19.00
CA TYR A 42 11.02 -15.42 17.56
C TYR A 42 11.67 -14.09 17.23
N ASP A 43 12.55 -14.07 16.23
CA ASP A 43 12.91 -12.83 15.58
C ASP A 43 11.96 -12.60 14.40
N VAL A 44 11.22 -11.51 14.44
CA VAL A 44 10.12 -11.19 13.51
C VAL A 44 10.49 -9.96 12.68
N THR A 45 10.37 -10.07 11.37
CA THR A 45 10.76 -8.99 10.45
C THR A 45 9.71 -8.81 9.36
N PRO A 46 9.12 -7.61 9.18
CA PRO A 46 8.42 -7.27 7.95
C PRO A 46 9.43 -7.07 6.82
N THR A 47 9.35 -7.87 5.75
CA THR A 47 10.39 -7.93 4.71
C THR A 47 9.95 -7.37 3.36
N GLU A 48 8.84 -7.84 2.81
CA GLU A 48 8.38 -7.43 1.49
C GLU A 48 7.22 -6.46 1.59
N GLY A 49 7.48 -5.17 1.48
CA GLY A 49 6.44 -4.15 1.54
C GLY A 49 6.88 -2.84 0.92
N PRO A 50 6.00 -1.84 0.78
CA PRO A 50 6.32 -0.54 0.22
C PRO A 50 6.96 0.39 1.27
N PHE A 51 7.96 -0.11 2.00
CA PHE A 51 8.65 0.61 3.08
C PHE A 51 10.13 0.28 3.09
N PHE A 52 10.91 1.15 3.75
CA PHE A 52 12.34 0.92 3.96
C PHE A 52 12.57 -0.31 4.84
N PRO A 53 13.63 -1.09 4.57
CA PRO A 53 13.99 -2.21 5.40
C PRO A 53 14.04 -1.84 6.88
N VAL A 54 13.60 -2.75 7.74
CA VAL A 54 13.68 -2.63 9.19
C VAL A 54 14.39 -3.84 9.76
N GLU A 55 14.98 -3.69 10.93
CA GLU A 55 15.62 -4.79 11.62
C GLU A 55 14.58 -5.74 12.24
N ALA A 56 15.01 -6.96 12.55
CA ALA A 56 14.21 -7.92 13.25
C ALA A 56 13.93 -7.47 14.68
N GLU A 57 12.71 -7.66 15.14
CA GLU A 57 12.34 -7.44 16.53
C GLU A 57 12.10 -8.79 17.22
N ARG A 58 12.68 -8.95 18.42
CA ARG A 58 12.49 -10.15 19.20
C ARG A 58 11.14 -10.14 19.90
N VAL A 59 10.35 -11.17 19.68
CA VAL A 59 9.00 -11.31 20.22
C VAL A 59 8.86 -12.66 20.94
N HIS A 60 8.48 -12.63 22.21
CA HIS A 60 8.13 -13.85 22.96
C HIS A 60 6.65 -14.16 22.74
N LEU A 61 6.36 -15.26 22.04
CA LEU A 61 4.99 -15.72 21.81
C LEU A 61 4.51 -16.60 22.98
N LYS A 62 3.41 -16.17 23.60
CA LYS A 62 2.72 -16.94 24.64
C LYS A 62 1.23 -16.64 24.60
N GLY A 63 0.43 -17.64 24.29
CA GLY A 63 -1.03 -17.47 24.16
C GLY A 63 -1.36 -16.48 23.04
N VAL A 64 -2.18 -15.44 23.34
CA VAL A 64 -2.50 -14.38 22.40
C VAL A 64 -1.49 -13.25 22.56
N THR A 65 -0.58 -13.14 21.61
CA THR A 65 0.43 -12.08 21.57
C THR A 65 0.05 -11.07 20.48
N LYS A 66 0.15 -9.77 20.78
CA LYS A 66 0.01 -8.67 19.82
C LYS A 66 1.35 -7.97 19.68
N HIS A 67 1.72 -7.64 18.45
CA HIS A 67 2.95 -6.92 18.14
C HIS A 67 2.74 -6.03 16.93
N ASP A 68 3.15 -4.76 17.02
CA ASP A 68 3.02 -3.77 15.97
C ASP A 68 4.39 -3.29 15.53
N PHE A 69 4.65 -3.29 14.22
CA PHE A 69 5.89 -2.76 13.65
C PHE A 69 5.72 -1.31 13.21
N LYS A 70 6.73 -0.50 13.48
CA LYS A 70 6.85 0.85 12.92
C LYS A 70 7.70 0.79 11.66
N VAL A 71 7.10 1.07 10.53
CA VAL A 71 7.81 1.10 9.24
C VAL A 71 7.72 2.49 8.63
N THR A 72 8.77 2.89 7.91
CA THR A 72 8.76 4.13 7.11
C THR A 72 8.38 3.77 5.68
N PRO A 73 7.20 4.16 5.18
CA PRO A 73 6.80 3.88 3.81
C PRO A 73 7.71 4.61 2.83
N PHE A 74 7.86 4.14 1.59
CA PHE A 74 8.60 4.90 0.57
C PHE A 74 7.88 6.19 0.21
N LEU A 75 6.57 6.12 0.08
CA LEU A 75 5.71 7.24 -0.33
C LEU A 75 4.55 7.42 0.65
N LYS A 76 4.20 8.68 0.89
CA LYS A 76 2.96 9.10 1.54
C LYS A 76 2.00 9.56 0.45
N VAL A 77 0.84 8.95 0.39
CA VAL A 77 -0.22 9.28 -0.56
C VAL A 77 -1.45 9.71 0.22
N ASN A 78 -1.97 10.90 -0.06
CA ASN A 78 -3.12 11.45 0.64
C ASN A 78 -4.19 11.87 -0.37
N ILE A 79 -5.45 11.53 -0.09
CA ILE A 79 -6.59 12.14 -0.75
C ILE A 79 -6.86 13.46 -0.02
N GLU A 80 -6.81 14.56 -0.76
CA GLU A 80 -7.03 15.92 -0.24
C GLU A 80 -8.51 16.30 -0.32
N GLU A 81 -9.17 15.91 -1.41
CA GLU A 81 -10.56 16.26 -1.68
C GLU A 81 -11.22 15.25 -2.61
N ILE A 82 -12.51 15.01 -2.43
CA ILE A 82 -13.35 14.29 -3.37
C ILE A 82 -14.43 15.27 -3.83
N VAL A 83 -14.42 15.60 -5.10
CA VAL A 83 -15.37 16.54 -5.72
C VAL A 83 -16.45 15.73 -6.42
N TYR A 84 -17.69 15.96 -6.04
CA TYR A 84 -18.85 15.35 -6.65
C TYR A 84 -19.47 16.32 -7.68
N GLY A 85 -19.87 15.79 -8.82
CA GLY A 85 -20.64 16.54 -9.81
C GLY A 85 -22.08 16.79 -9.38
N GLU A 86 -22.86 17.36 -10.29
CA GLU A 86 -24.30 17.60 -10.07
C GLU A 86 -25.06 16.28 -9.87
N PRO A 87 -26.17 16.29 -9.12
CA PRO A 87 -27.02 15.12 -8.94
C PRO A 87 -27.41 14.48 -10.28
N GLY A 88 -27.14 13.19 -10.43
CA GLY A 88 -27.40 12.44 -11.66
C GLY A 88 -26.28 12.48 -12.70
N SER A 89 -25.21 13.25 -12.49
CA SER A 89 -24.07 13.33 -13.44
C SER A 89 -23.17 12.09 -13.39
N ALA A 90 -23.17 11.36 -12.28
CA ALA A 90 -22.24 10.27 -11.98
C ALA A 90 -20.76 10.68 -12.08
N GLU A 91 -20.48 11.97 -11.89
CA GLU A 91 -19.12 12.53 -11.95
C GLU A 91 -18.51 12.62 -10.56
N VAL A 92 -17.36 12.00 -10.37
CA VAL A 92 -16.53 12.10 -9.15
C VAL A 92 -15.09 12.31 -9.55
N THR A 93 -14.49 13.37 -9.01
CA THR A 93 -13.06 13.68 -9.20
C THR A 93 -12.34 13.59 -7.86
N VAL A 94 -11.20 12.94 -7.84
CA VAL A 94 -10.36 12.77 -6.64
C VAL A 94 -9.11 13.62 -6.76
N LYS A 95 -8.90 14.52 -5.79
CA LYS A 95 -7.67 15.30 -5.67
C LYS A 95 -6.76 14.64 -4.65
N TYR A 96 -5.49 14.43 -5.01
CA TYR A 96 -4.55 13.74 -4.14
C TYR A 96 -3.12 14.25 -4.30
N THR A 97 -2.31 14.00 -3.30
CA THR A 97 -0.88 14.34 -3.28
C THR A 97 -0.05 13.09 -3.09
N ILE A 98 1.19 13.14 -3.60
CA ILE A 98 2.20 12.10 -3.45
C ILE A 98 3.45 12.77 -2.91
N ARG A 99 4.01 12.27 -1.81
CA ARG A 99 5.23 12.78 -1.19
C ARG A 99 6.15 11.61 -0.87
N ARG A 100 7.46 11.81 -1.01
CA ARG A 100 8.43 10.87 -0.45
C ARG A 100 8.43 10.97 1.08
N SER A 101 8.62 9.85 1.73
CA SER A 101 8.98 9.87 3.15
C SER A 101 10.43 10.31 3.32
N THR A 102 10.75 10.84 4.49
CA THR A 102 12.15 11.07 4.86
C THR A 102 12.90 9.75 4.83
N THR A 103 13.98 9.71 4.07
CA THR A 103 14.82 8.52 3.99
C THR A 103 15.51 8.27 5.34
N PRO A 104 15.41 7.07 5.91
CA PRO A 104 16.12 6.73 7.14
C PRO A 104 17.65 6.90 6.98
N GLU A 105 18.32 7.17 8.09
CA GLU A 105 19.78 7.31 8.13
C GLU A 105 20.47 6.06 7.57
N GLY A 106 21.54 6.25 6.80
CA GLY A 106 22.28 5.17 6.17
C GLY A 106 21.62 4.52 4.95
N MET A 107 20.41 4.94 4.56
CA MET A 107 19.72 4.44 3.39
C MET A 107 19.70 5.47 2.26
N THR A 108 19.60 4.99 1.02
CA THR A 108 19.47 5.84 -0.17
C THR A 108 18.35 5.33 -1.06
N ILE A 109 17.52 6.24 -1.56
CA ILE A 109 16.38 5.90 -2.43
C ILE A 109 16.65 6.24 -3.90
N GLY A 110 17.71 6.97 -4.20
CA GLY A 110 18.06 7.40 -5.55
C GLY A 110 17.25 8.63 -6.03
N GLN A 111 17.44 8.98 -7.30
CA GLN A 111 16.70 10.05 -7.97
C GLN A 111 15.57 9.48 -8.81
N LYS A 112 14.49 10.23 -9.01
CA LYS A 112 13.33 9.84 -9.84
C LYS A 112 12.72 8.50 -9.43
N THR A 113 12.34 8.40 -8.18
CA THR A 113 11.83 7.15 -7.61
C THR A 113 10.32 7.00 -7.73
N ILE A 114 9.56 8.10 -7.89
CA ILE A 114 8.11 8.05 -8.06
C ILE A 114 7.81 7.76 -9.53
N SER A 115 7.32 6.57 -9.82
CA SER A 115 7.18 6.08 -11.19
C SER A 115 5.74 6.04 -11.71
N GLU A 116 4.78 5.87 -10.83
CA GLU A 116 3.38 5.66 -11.22
C GLU A 116 2.43 6.06 -10.09
N SER A 117 1.25 6.54 -10.44
CA SER A 117 0.09 6.61 -9.55
C SER A 117 -1.13 5.97 -10.19
N ARG A 118 -2.02 5.44 -9.36
CA ARG A 118 -3.28 4.85 -9.77
C ARG A 118 -4.41 5.32 -8.86
N LEU A 119 -5.48 5.83 -9.46
CA LEU A 119 -6.78 5.94 -8.79
C LEU A 119 -7.55 4.65 -9.09
N LEU A 120 -7.76 3.84 -8.09
CA LEU A 120 -8.41 2.54 -8.18
C LEU A 120 -9.86 2.65 -7.72
N CYS A 121 -10.75 1.95 -8.41
CA CYS A 121 -12.16 1.88 -8.07
C CYS A 121 -12.67 0.44 -8.10
N ASN A 122 -13.52 0.07 -7.15
CA ASN A 122 -14.21 -1.22 -7.11
C ASN A 122 -15.62 -1.05 -6.53
N ILE A 123 -16.49 -2.02 -6.77
CA ILE A 123 -17.80 -2.15 -6.11
C ILE A 123 -17.73 -2.89 -4.77
N TYR A 124 -16.57 -3.46 -4.43
CA TYR A 124 -16.31 -4.14 -3.18
C TYR A 124 -15.27 -3.36 -2.34
N PRO A 125 -15.31 -3.46 -0.99
CA PRO A 125 -14.40 -2.71 -0.10
C PRO A 125 -12.94 -3.18 -0.15
N VAL A 126 -12.59 -4.19 -0.92
CA VAL A 126 -11.22 -4.64 -1.16
C VAL A 126 -10.71 -3.98 -2.43
N VAL A 127 -9.83 -2.98 -2.28
CA VAL A 127 -9.26 -2.21 -3.39
C VAL A 127 -7.74 -2.24 -3.31
N SER A 128 -7.10 -2.78 -4.36
CA SER A 128 -5.64 -2.81 -4.49
C SER A 128 -5.22 -2.92 -5.96
N CYS A 129 -3.94 -2.78 -6.27
CA CYS A 129 -3.40 -2.94 -7.62
C CYS A 129 -3.40 -4.40 -8.12
N TYR A 130 -3.90 -5.35 -7.36
CA TYR A 130 -4.06 -6.73 -7.78
C TYR A 130 -5.28 -6.88 -8.68
N ASN A 131 -5.13 -7.56 -9.83
CA ASN A 131 -6.08 -7.58 -10.94
C ASN A 131 -7.55 -7.89 -10.58
N SER A 132 -7.80 -8.65 -9.53
CA SER A 132 -9.16 -8.97 -9.08
C SER A 132 -9.74 -7.97 -8.05
N CYS A 133 -8.96 -6.94 -7.66
CA CYS A 133 -9.30 -6.02 -6.59
C CYS A 133 -9.56 -4.60 -7.09
N TYR A 134 -9.70 -4.38 -8.38
CA TYR A 134 -10.14 -3.12 -8.98
C TYR A 134 -10.81 -3.37 -10.33
N ILE A 135 -11.62 -2.42 -10.77
CA ILE A 135 -12.27 -2.40 -12.08
C ILE A 135 -11.47 -1.45 -12.97
N GLU A 136 -10.83 -1.99 -14.01
CA GLU A 136 -9.90 -1.23 -14.86
C GLU A 136 -10.59 -0.06 -15.57
N GLU A 137 -11.80 -0.27 -16.09
CA GLU A 137 -12.59 0.76 -16.77
C GLU A 137 -13.01 1.93 -15.87
N ASN A 138 -13.11 1.71 -14.56
CA ASN A 138 -13.43 2.74 -13.56
C ASN A 138 -12.17 3.41 -12.98
N SER A 139 -11.00 2.89 -13.26
CA SER A 139 -9.73 3.28 -12.66
C SER A 139 -8.89 4.13 -13.61
N THR A 140 -7.94 4.88 -13.06
CA THR A 140 -7.01 5.72 -13.84
C THR A 140 -5.58 5.41 -13.42
N THR A 141 -4.68 5.26 -14.41
CA THR A 141 -3.24 5.08 -14.20
C THR A 141 -2.47 6.24 -14.82
N LYS A 142 -1.52 6.81 -14.09
CA LYS A 142 -0.59 7.84 -14.57
C LYS A 142 0.85 7.36 -14.48
N VAL A 143 1.57 7.43 -15.58
CA VAL A 143 3.01 7.21 -15.62
C VAL A 143 3.72 8.50 -15.23
N LEU A 144 4.47 8.46 -14.14
CA LEU A 144 5.17 9.61 -13.54
C LEU A 144 6.69 9.56 -13.76
N SER A 145 7.24 8.46 -14.23
CA SER A 145 8.68 8.23 -14.39
C SER A 145 9.40 9.24 -15.29
N ARG A 146 8.66 10.02 -16.09
CA ARG A 146 9.21 11.09 -16.94
C ARG A 146 9.40 12.42 -16.22
N SER A 147 8.84 12.58 -15.03
CA SER A 147 8.94 13.78 -14.18
C SER A 147 9.99 13.56 -13.08
N THR A 148 10.52 14.66 -12.52
CA THR A 148 11.35 14.57 -11.31
C THR A 148 10.46 14.39 -10.09
N ASP A 149 10.96 13.74 -9.04
CA ASP A 149 10.21 13.56 -7.79
C ASP A 149 9.79 14.92 -7.21
N ALA A 150 10.66 15.93 -7.23
CA ALA A 150 10.33 17.28 -6.75
C ALA A 150 9.14 17.89 -7.52
N SER A 151 9.08 17.70 -8.84
CA SER A 151 7.94 18.15 -9.65
C SER A 151 6.66 17.39 -9.33
N ILE A 152 6.76 16.10 -9.01
CA ILE A 152 5.63 15.26 -8.61
C ILE A 152 5.11 15.69 -7.24
N GLU A 153 6.02 15.88 -6.30
CA GLU A 153 5.70 16.23 -4.90
C GLU A 153 5.08 17.63 -4.77
N SER A 154 5.38 18.55 -5.69
CA SER A 154 4.82 19.92 -5.68
C SER A 154 3.37 20.01 -6.17
N ARG A 155 2.80 18.93 -6.71
CA ARG A 155 1.49 18.94 -7.38
C ARG A 155 0.39 18.34 -6.50
N VAL A 156 -0.81 18.86 -6.72
CA VAL A 156 -2.06 18.18 -6.43
C VAL A 156 -2.53 17.55 -7.76
N TYR A 157 -2.73 16.25 -7.74
CA TYR A 157 -3.25 15.52 -8.89
C TYR A 157 -4.77 15.49 -8.82
N GLU A 158 -5.40 15.57 -9.99
CA GLU A 158 -6.84 15.45 -10.13
C GLU A 158 -7.15 14.34 -11.13
N ASP A 159 -7.91 13.35 -10.70
CA ASP A 159 -8.32 12.22 -11.54
C ASP A 159 -9.81 11.95 -11.41
N PRO A 160 -10.52 11.78 -12.53
CA PRO A 160 -11.90 11.32 -12.50
C PRO A 160 -11.96 9.82 -12.19
N VAL A 161 -12.94 9.42 -11.39
CA VAL A 161 -13.40 8.04 -11.33
C VAL A 161 -14.33 7.83 -12.53
N LYS A 162 -13.97 6.88 -13.40
CA LYS A 162 -14.63 6.72 -14.70
C LYS A 162 -15.84 5.80 -14.64
N ASN A 163 -16.74 5.94 -15.61
CA ASN A 163 -17.83 4.99 -15.86
C ASN A 163 -18.69 4.64 -14.64
N LEU A 164 -18.90 5.62 -13.76
CA LEU A 164 -19.78 5.45 -12.61
C LEU A 164 -21.24 5.44 -13.06
N LYS A 165 -22.10 4.85 -12.22
CA LYS A 165 -23.56 4.90 -12.37
C LYS A 165 -24.13 5.67 -11.20
N SER A 166 -24.95 6.70 -11.49
CA SER A 166 -25.61 7.51 -10.47
C SER A 166 -26.35 6.66 -9.45
N GLY A 167 -26.24 7.03 -8.18
CA GLY A 167 -26.82 6.33 -7.04
C GLY A 167 -26.11 5.05 -6.62
N GLN A 168 -25.11 4.58 -7.37
CA GLN A 168 -24.37 3.36 -7.03
C GLN A 168 -23.22 3.65 -6.08
N LYS A 169 -23.00 2.73 -5.14
CA LYS A 169 -21.88 2.74 -4.19
C LYS A 169 -20.62 2.15 -4.81
N TYR A 170 -19.49 2.81 -4.58
CA TYR A 170 -18.16 2.39 -4.98
C TYR A 170 -17.17 2.58 -3.85
N TYR A 171 -16.02 1.92 -3.97
CA TYR A 171 -14.89 2.04 -3.08
C TYR A 171 -13.68 2.48 -3.88
N ILE A 172 -13.04 3.56 -3.46
CA ILE A 172 -11.89 4.13 -4.14
C ILE A 172 -10.64 4.11 -3.26
N ARG A 173 -9.49 4.07 -3.91
CA ARG A 173 -8.20 4.11 -3.26
C ARG A 173 -7.15 4.68 -4.21
N VAL A 174 -6.24 5.50 -3.72
CA VAL A 174 -5.09 5.95 -4.51
C VAL A 174 -3.87 5.14 -4.13
N ALA A 175 -3.11 4.73 -5.13
CA ALA A 175 -1.87 4.00 -5.02
C ALA A 175 -0.74 4.77 -5.70
N ALA A 176 0.48 4.71 -5.15
CA ALA A 176 1.67 5.22 -5.79
C ALA A 176 2.84 4.23 -5.68
N LEU A 177 3.63 4.14 -6.74
CA LEU A 177 4.76 3.23 -6.86
C LEU A 177 6.07 4.00 -6.79
N SER A 178 6.92 3.59 -5.84
CA SER A 178 8.35 3.95 -5.84
C SER A 178 9.14 2.85 -6.54
N SER A 179 9.98 3.24 -7.49
CA SER A 179 10.90 2.32 -8.20
C SER A 179 12.32 2.33 -7.60
N CYS A 180 12.46 2.67 -6.32
CA CYS A 180 13.75 2.64 -5.62
C CYS A 180 14.34 1.23 -5.55
N SER A 181 15.62 1.12 -5.21
CA SER A 181 16.35 -0.17 -5.15
C SER A 181 15.70 -1.21 -4.23
N TYR A 182 15.08 -0.77 -3.14
CA TYR A 182 14.37 -1.64 -2.20
C TYR A 182 13.03 -2.20 -2.72
N ASN A 183 12.51 -1.64 -3.83
CA ASN A 183 11.22 -2.00 -4.41
C ASN A 183 11.32 -2.39 -5.90
N SER A 184 12.51 -2.48 -6.47
CA SER A 184 12.71 -2.65 -7.91
C SER A 184 12.17 -3.97 -8.46
N THR A 185 12.24 -5.05 -7.68
CA THR A 185 11.81 -6.40 -8.11
C THR A 185 10.35 -6.69 -7.75
N LEU A 186 9.85 -6.17 -6.65
CA LEU A 186 8.54 -6.54 -6.09
C LEU A 186 7.41 -5.61 -6.51
N LYS A 187 7.70 -4.35 -6.84
CA LYS A 187 6.74 -3.32 -7.25
C LYS A 187 5.56 -3.20 -6.26
N ARG A 188 5.87 -2.98 -5.00
CA ARG A 188 4.86 -2.76 -3.94
C ARG A 188 4.40 -1.30 -3.94
N TYR A 189 3.09 -1.09 -3.91
CA TYR A 189 2.48 0.24 -3.88
C TYR A 189 2.23 0.73 -2.47
N ASN A 190 2.47 2.01 -2.23
CA ASN A 190 1.92 2.70 -1.07
C ASN A 190 0.49 3.16 -1.38
N TYR A 191 -0.39 3.07 -0.40
CA TYR A 191 -1.83 3.27 -0.59
C TYR A 191 -2.41 4.28 0.40
N THR A 192 -3.46 4.99 -0.03
CA THR A 192 -4.37 5.66 0.90
C THR A 192 -5.26 4.62 1.61
N PRO A 193 -5.99 4.97 2.68
CA PRO A 193 -7.15 4.20 3.11
C PRO A 193 -8.16 4.03 1.97
N VAL A 194 -8.99 2.99 2.04
CA VAL A 194 -10.14 2.81 1.14
C VAL A 194 -11.24 3.77 1.58
N ILE A 195 -11.82 4.49 0.63
CA ILE A 195 -12.94 5.41 0.87
C ILE A 195 -14.17 4.89 0.12
N GLU A 196 -15.30 4.85 0.81
CA GLU A 196 -16.60 4.59 0.21
C GLU A 196 -17.17 5.90 -0.38
N ILE A 197 -17.65 5.85 -1.60
CA ILE A 197 -18.34 6.94 -2.29
C ILE A 197 -19.69 6.45 -2.84
N VAL A 198 -20.61 7.37 -3.01
CA VAL A 198 -21.84 7.17 -3.78
C VAL A 198 -21.80 8.13 -4.96
N ALA A 199 -21.92 7.61 -6.17
CA ALA A 199 -21.92 8.45 -7.38
C ALA A 199 -23.18 9.33 -7.39
N PRO A 200 -23.06 10.66 -7.65
CA PRO A 200 -24.18 11.60 -7.59
C PRO A 200 -25.23 11.37 -8.68
#